data_716aea7f346e017edacfa47b3e8a758a
#
_entry.id   716aea7f346e017edacfa47b3e8a758a
#
_cell.length_a   1.000
_cell.length_b   1.000
_cell.length_c   1.000
_cell.angle_alpha   90.00
_cell.angle_beta   90.00
_cell.angle_gamma   90.00
#
_symmetry.space_group_name_H-M   'P 1'
#
loop_
_entity.id
_entity.type
_entity.pdbx_description
1 polymer ?
#
loop_
_entity_poly.entity_id
_entity_poly.type
_entity_poly.pdbx_seq_one_letter_code
_entity_poly.pdbx_strand_id
1 'polypeptide(L)'
;MRLTNIKSISYLKANAAEVLQELTDKREPYLITQNGEAKAVMQDVASYENTQETLALLKILALGNQEIEAGKITPVAEVARRLRAKKIAAA
;
A
#
# COMPACT_ATOMS: atom_id res chain seq x y z
N MET A 1 8.68 -1.14 6.42
CA MET A 1 7.40 -1.32 7.14
C MET A 1 7.65 -2.12 8.40
N ARG A 2 7.22 -1.61 9.54
CA ARG A 2 7.34 -2.33 10.81
C ARG A 2 6.01 -2.97 11.15
N LEU A 3 5.98 -4.28 11.26
CA LEU A 3 4.81 -5.02 11.73
C LEU A 3 4.94 -5.28 13.24
N THR A 4 4.93 -4.18 14.01
CA THR A 4 5.09 -4.25 15.47
C THR A 4 3.76 -4.41 16.19
N ASN A 5 2.65 -4.04 15.55
CA ASN A 5 1.32 -4.15 16.15
C ASN A 5 0.65 -5.45 15.73
N ILE A 6 0.74 -6.44 16.60
CA ILE A 6 0.16 -7.76 16.36
C ILE A 6 -1.10 -7.89 17.21
N LYS A 7 -2.25 -8.14 16.57
CA LYS A 7 -3.53 -8.30 17.26
C LYS A 7 -4.24 -9.55 16.77
N SER A 8 -4.97 -10.20 17.67
CA SER A 8 -5.79 -11.35 17.30
C SER A 8 -7.08 -10.91 16.59
N ILE A 9 -7.68 -11.82 15.83
CA ILE A 9 -8.98 -11.55 15.20
C ILE A 9 -10.05 -11.28 16.26
N SER A 10 -9.97 -11.92 17.42
CA SER A 10 -10.90 -11.67 18.53
C SER A 10 -10.78 -10.24 19.06
N TYR A 11 -9.57 -9.72 19.19
CA TYR A 11 -9.36 -8.33 19.59
C TYR A 11 -9.94 -7.37 18.55
N LEU A 12 -9.70 -7.65 17.27
CA LEU A 12 -10.22 -6.83 16.19
C LEU A 12 -11.74 -6.78 16.22
N LYS A 13 -12.41 -7.92 16.38
CA LYS A 13 -13.87 -7.97 16.46
C LYS A 13 -14.43 -7.17 17.64
N ALA A 14 -13.74 -7.24 18.78
CA ALA A 14 -14.19 -6.55 19.99
C ALA A 14 -13.93 -5.04 19.95
N ASN A 15 -12.91 -4.60 19.22
CA ASN A 15 -12.41 -3.22 19.26
C ASN A 15 -12.25 -2.61 17.86
N ALA A 16 -13.08 -2.99 16.91
CA ALA A 16 -12.92 -2.60 15.51
C ALA A 16 -12.83 -1.08 15.29
N ALA A 17 -13.71 -0.31 15.92
CA ALA A 17 -13.73 1.14 15.77
C ALA A 17 -12.45 1.78 16.33
N GLU A 18 -11.98 1.30 17.47
CA GLU A 18 -10.75 1.78 18.10
C GLU A 18 -9.52 1.44 17.24
N VAL A 19 -9.48 0.23 16.69
CA VAL A 19 -8.39 -0.20 15.80
C VAL A 19 -8.35 0.67 14.54
N LEU A 20 -9.49 0.95 13.94
CA LEU A 20 -9.57 1.83 12.77
C LEU A 20 -9.09 3.25 13.10
N GLN A 21 -9.45 3.76 14.27
CA GLN A 21 -9.01 5.07 14.70
C GLN A 21 -7.49 5.12 14.88
N GLU A 22 -6.90 4.11 15.51
CA GLU A 22 -5.45 4.02 15.67
C GLU A 22 -4.72 3.90 14.34
N LEU A 23 -5.26 3.12 13.40
CA LEU A 23 -4.68 3.01 12.07
C LEU A 23 -4.62 4.37 11.37
N THR A 24 -5.69 5.15 11.49
CA THR A 24 -5.77 6.49 10.89
C THR A 24 -4.82 7.46 11.56
N ASP A 25 -4.73 7.43 12.88
CA ASP A 25 -3.93 8.37 13.65
C ASP A 25 -2.42 8.08 13.57
N LYS A 26 -2.04 6.82 13.74
CA LYS A 26 -0.64 6.41 13.80
C LYS A 26 -0.06 6.01 12.45
N ARG A 27 -0.92 5.63 11.51
CA ARG A 27 -0.53 5.16 10.18
C ARG A 27 0.46 4.01 10.21
N GLU A 28 0.31 3.13 11.20
CA GLU A 28 1.09 1.91 11.35
C GLU A 28 0.20 0.70 11.07
N PRO A 29 0.65 -0.26 10.27
CA PRO A 29 -0.16 -1.44 9.97
C PRO A 29 -0.26 -2.38 11.16
N TYR A 30 -1.37 -3.12 11.22
CA TYR A 30 -1.58 -4.18 12.19
C TYR A 30 -1.47 -5.54 11.50
N LEU A 31 -0.76 -6.45 12.13
CA LEU A 31 -0.74 -7.86 11.73
C LEU A 31 -1.86 -8.57 12.49
N ILE A 32 -2.81 -9.15 11.77
CA ILE A 32 -3.96 -9.84 12.34
C ILE A 32 -3.69 -11.33 12.36
N THR A 33 -3.81 -11.92 13.53
CA THR A 33 -3.57 -13.35 13.73
C THR A 33 -4.86 -14.10 14.04
N GLN A 34 -4.89 -15.38 13.68
CA GLN A 34 -5.96 -16.30 14.03
C GLN A 34 -5.32 -17.63 14.39
N ASN A 35 -5.68 -18.16 15.57
CA ASN A 35 -5.10 -19.40 16.09
C ASN A 35 -3.56 -19.37 16.11
N GLY A 36 -2.98 -18.23 16.45
CA GLY A 36 -1.55 -18.04 16.51
C GLY A 36 -0.85 -17.88 15.17
N GLU A 37 -1.59 -17.86 14.06
CA GLU A 37 -1.03 -17.68 12.74
C GLU A 37 -1.35 -16.29 12.17
N ALA A 38 -0.37 -15.67 11.52
CA ALA A 38 -0.56 -14.42 10.80
C ALA A 38 -1.44 -14.67 9.57
N LYS A 39 -2.57 -14.00 9.49
CA LYS A 39 -3.54 -14.19 8.39
C LYS A 39 -3.71 -12.97 7.51
N ALA A 40 -3.56 -11.76 8.06
CA ALA A 40 -3.85 -10.54 7.34
C ALA A 40 -3.06 -9.37 7.87
N VAL A 41 -2.94 -8.34 7.05
CA VAL A 41 -2.41 -7.03 7.44
C VAL A 41 -3.53 -6.02 7.26
N MET A 42 -3.76 -5.20 8.29
CA MET A 42 -4.67 -4.05 8.21
C MET A 42 -3.85 -2.78 8.12
N GLN A 43 -4.23 -1.90 7.22
CA GLN A 43 -3.54 -0.65 7.00
C GLN A 43 -4.56 0.44 6.69
N ASP A 44 -4.26 1.68 7.08
CA ASP A 44 -5.10 2.80 6.68
C ASP A 44 -5.00 3.04 5.16
N VAL A 45 -6.08 3.55 4.58
CA VAL A 45 -6.19 3.70 3.12
C VAL A 45 -5.11 4.62 2.56
N ALA A 46 -4.84 5.75 3.25
CA ALA A 46 -3.85 6.72 2.76
C ALA A 46 -2.45 6.11 2.65
N SER A 47 -2.01 5.36 3.68
CA SER A 47 -0.71 4.70 3.66
C SER A 47 -0.64 3.59 2.61
N TYR A 48 -1.71 2.82 2.47
CA TYR A 48 -1.80 1.78 1.45
C TYR A 48 -1.66 2.38 0.04
N GLU A 49 -2.41 3.44 -0.25
CA GLU A 49 -2.34 4.11 -1.55
C GLU A 49 -0.96 4.70 -1.82
N ASN A 50 -0.34 5.30 -0.81
CA ASN A 50 1.01 5.83 -0.91
C ASN A 50 2.03 4.75 -1.27
N THR A 51 1.94 3.59 -0.63
CA THR A 51 2.80 2.45 -0.91
C THR A 51 2.59 1.95 -2.34
N GLN A 52 1.34 1.85 -2.79
CA GLN A 52 1.02 1.40 -4.13
C GLN A 52 1.57 2.37 -5.19
N GLU A 53 1.43 3.66 -4.97
CA GLU A 53 2.00 4.68 -5.87
C GLU A 53 3.52 4.59 -5.94
N THR A 54 4.18 4.42 -4.81
CA THR A 54 5.63 4.28 -4.74
C THR A 54 6.10 3.05 -5.50
N LEU A 55 5.44 1.90 -5.30
CA LEU A 55 5.76 0.68 -6.02
C LEU A 55 5.55 0.84 -7.53
N ALA A 56 4.48 1.50 -7.94
CA ALA A 56 4.20 1.77 -9.35
C ALA A 56 5.28 2.65 -9.98
N LEU A 57 5.71 3.71 -9.27
CA LEU A 57 6.78 4.59 -9.74
C LEU A 57 8.11 3.85 -9.87
N LEU A 58 8.46 3.03 -8.88
CA LEU A 58 9.68 2.22 -8.94
C LEU A 58 9.67 1.25 -10.11
N LYS A 59 8.52 0.63 -10.38
CA LYS A 59 8.34 -0.26 -11.52
C LYS A 59 8.50 0.48 -12.83
N ILE A 60 7.93 1.66 -12.96
CA ILE A 60 8.06 2.51 -14.15
C ILE A 60 9.52 2.91 -14.38
N LEU A 61 10.24 3.28 -13.34
CA LEU A 61 11.65 3.64 -13.43
C LEU A 61 12.49 2.46 -13.92
N ALA A 62 12.22 1.26 -13.42
CA ALA A 62 12.90 0.05 -13.87
C ALA A 62 12.63 -0.25 -15.33
N LEU A 63 11.37 -0.14 -15.77
CA LEU A 63 10.97 -0.32 -17.18
C LEU A 63 11.52 0.80 -18.05
N GLY A 64 11.50 2.05 -17.55
CA GLY A 64 12.05 3.19 -18.26
C GLY A 64 13.53 3.04 -18.57
N ASN A 65 14.31 2.51 -17.65
CA ASN A 65 15.71 2.21 -17.89
C ASN A 65 15.91 1.19 -19.02
N GLN A 66 15.08 0.14 -19.04
CA GLN A 66 15.11 -0.86 -20.11
C GLN A 66 14.72 -0.25 -21.45
N GLU A 67 13.73 0.60 -21.49
CA GLU A 67 13.28 1.27 -22.71
C GLU A 67 14.32 2.24 -23.24
N ILE A 68 15.04 2.95 -22.37
CA ILE A 68 16.15 3.83 -22.76
C ILE A 68 17.26 3.02 -23.42
N GLU A 69 17.62 1.89 -22.83
CA GLU A 69 18.63 0.99 -23.39
C GLU A 69 18.20 0.42 -24.74
N ALA A 70 16.90 0.19 -24.92
CA ALA A 70 16.33 -0.28 -26.18
C ALA A 70 16.03 0.83 -27.18
N GLY A 71 16.35 2.09 -26.85
CA GLY A 71 16.06 3.25 -27.69
C GLY A 71 14.63 3.76 -27.61
N LYS A 72 13.86 3.32 -26.61
CA LYS A 72 12.49 3.76 -26.38
C LYS A 72 12.46 4.67 -25.16
N ILE A 73 12.05 5.91 -25.35
CA ILE A 73 11.99 6.89 -24.25
C ILE A 73 10.51 7.21 -23.99
N THR A 74 10.06 6.90 -22.77
CA THR A 74 8.72 7.31 -22.30
C THR A 74 8.88 8.21 -21.09
N PRO A 75 8.30 9.43 -21.07
CA PRO A 75 8.38 10.30 -19.92
C PRO A 75 7.72 9.67 -18.70
N VAL A 76 8.51 9.47 -17.63
CA VAL A 76 8.04 8.84 -16.39
C VAL A 76 6.87 9.60 -15.79
N ALA A 77 6.92 10.95 -15.83
CA ALA A 77 5.86 11.79 -15.29
C ALA A 77 4.51 11.55 -15.98
N GLU A 78 4.51 11.35 -17.29
CA GLU A 78 3.30 11.07 -18.05
C GLU A 78 2.70 9.71 -17.69
N VAL A 79 3.54 8.68 -17.58
CA VAL A 79 3.10 7.35 -17.21
C VAL A 79 2.55 7.34 -15.78
N ALA A 80 3.23 8.01 -14.86
CA ALA A 80 2.78 8.15 -13.48
C ALA A 80 1.41 8.85 -13.40
N ARG A 81 1.20 9.89 -14.19
CA ARG A 81 -0.06 10.59 -14.26
C ARG A 81 -1.20 9.71 -14.78
N ARG A 82 -0.94 8.89 -15.79
CA ARG A 82 -1.91 7.93 -16.32
C ARG A 82 -2.31 6.90 -15.27
N LEU A 83 -1.37 6.40 -14.50
CA LEU A 83 -1.64 5.44 -13.42
C LEU A 83 -2.47 6.06 -12.32
N ARG A 84 -2.20 7.31 -11.93
CA ARG A 84 -3.00 8.03 -10.94
C ARG A 84 -4.43 8.25 -11.41
N ALA A 85 -4.61 8.66 -12.66
CA ALA A 85 -5.95 8.83 -13.24
C ALA A 85 -6.72 7.51 -13.26
N LYS A 86 -6.09 6.40 -13.63
CA LYS A 86 -6.69 5.08 -13.61
C LYS A 86 -7.10 4.65 -12.21
N LYS A 87 -6.26 4.92 -11.21
CA LYS A 87 -6.52 4.61 -9.81
C LYS A 87 -7.73 5.39 -9.28
N ILE A 88 -7.81 6.67 -9.59
CA ILE A 88 -8.94 7.52 -9.20
C ILE A 88 -10.23 7.01 -9.85
N ALA A 89 -10.19 6.62 -11.12
CA ALA A 89 -11.35 6.07 -11.82
C ALA A 89 -11.81 4.73 -11.27
N ALA A 90 -10.90 3.94 -10.67
CA ALA A 90 -11.21 2.64 -10.10
C ALA A 90 -11.69 2.70 -8.64
N ALA A 91 -11.53 3.84 -7.98
CA ALA A 91 -11.89 4.03 -6.57
C ALA A 91 -13.40 4.12 -6.35
#